data_9b75d7e9cc1ea9d66c559480df4e9897
#
_entry.id   9b75d7e9cc1ea9d66c559480df4e9897
#
_cell.length_a   1.000
_cell.length_b   1.000
_cell.length_c   1.000
_cell.angle_alpha   90.00
_cell.angle_beta   90.00
_cell.angle_gamma   90.00
#
_symmetry.space_group_name_H-M   'P 1'
#
loop_
_entity.id
_entity.type
_entity.pdbx_description
1 polymer ?
#
loop_
_entity_poly.entity_id
_entity_poly.type
_entity_poly.pdbx_seq_one_letter_code
_entity_poly.pdbx_strand_id
1 'polypeptide(L)'
;MTAPTTTAAAPGRSLRCVEICAGAGGQALGLEQAGFAHEAAVEIDRDACETLRANRGGTWKVLEADVAEVDGTEFRGADLLAGGVPCPPFSVAGRQLGPADERDLFPEALRLAAAIRPRAVLLENVRGLAAARFDGYRAQVTARLGELGYVTWWRLIQASEHGLPQLRPRFVLVAIGQAWAGSFAWPAPAAGRPPTVGETLADLMATGGWPGARPWAARADSIAPTIVGGSRKHGGPDLGPTRARAAWQRLGVDGLGIADAAPGASFPADGRPRLTVRMVARLQGFPDSWAFSGRKTAAYRQVGNAFPPPVAAAVGGSIARALTR
;
A
#
# COMPACT_ATOMS: atom_id res chain seq x y z
N MET A 1 -34.00 23.15 34.74
CA MET A 1 -33.66 22.73 33.36
C MET A 1 -32.41 21.88 33.45
N THR A 2 -32.60 20.57 33.48
CA THR A 2 -31.52 19.57 33.54
C THR A 2 -31.02 19.32 32.11
N ALA A 3 -29.72 19.49 31.91
CA ALA A 3 -29.05 19.19 30.62
C ALA A 3 -29.13 17.68 30.29
N PRO A 4 -29.30 17.27 29.05
CA PRO A 4 -29.31 15.86 28.66
C PRO A 4 -27.90 15.28 28.80
N THR A 5 -27.77 14.25 29.59
CA THR A 5 -26.58 13.42 29.75
C THR A 5 -26.36 12.68 28.44
N THR A 6 -25.34 13.05 27.69
CA THR A 6 -24.88 12.31 26.49
C THR A 6 -24.32 10.98 26.95
N THR A 7 -25.08 9.93 26.78
CA THR A 7 -24.62 8.55 26.98
C THR A 7 -23.51 8.25 26.00
N ALA A 8 -22.26 8.12 26.46
CA ALA A 8 -21.15 7.62 25.67
C ALA A 8 -21.52 6.22 25.16
N ALA A 9 -21.50 6.02 23.86
CA ALA A 9 -21.66 4.70 23.25
C ALA A 9 -20.60 3.76 23.85
N ALA A 10 -21.00 2.55 24.21
CA ALA A 10 -20.09 1.52 24.66
C ALA A 10 -18.96 1.33 23.61
N PRO A 11 -17.70 1.10 24.03
CA PRO A 11 -16.61 0.88 23.08
C PRO A 11 -16.96 -0.33 22.22
N GLY A 12 -17.27 -0.09 20.94
CA GLY A 12 -17.54 -1.12 19.97
C GLY A 12 -16.33 -2.05 19.86
N ARG A 13 -16.55 -3.36 19.76
CA ARG A 13 -15.50 -4.36 19.53
C ARG A 13 -14.60 -3.89 18.38
N SER A 14 -13.29 -3.84 18.61
CA SER A 14 -12.30 -3.57 17.56
C SER A 14 -12.45 -4.58 16.42
N LEU A 15 -12.51 -4.09 15.17
CA LEU A 15 -12.56 -4.94 13.97
C LEU A 15 -11.21 -5.64 13.81
N ARG A 16 -11.23 -6.98 13.64
CA ARG A 16 -10.01 -7.80 13.52
C ARG A 16 -9.64 -8.03 12.07
N CYS A 17 -8.35 -7.91 11.77
CA CYS A 17 -7.81 -8.07 10.41
C CYS A 17 -6.72 -9.14 10.38
N VAL A 18 -6.76 -9.96 9.35
CA VAL A 18 -5.62 -10.81 8.92
C VAL A 18 -5.14 -10.29 7.60
N GLU A 19 -3.84 -10.00 7.50
CA GLU A 19 -3.23 -9.50 6.26
C GLU A 19 -2.22 -10.50 5.71
N ILE A 20 -2.33 -10.82 4.41
CA ILE A 20 -1.42 -11.68 3.67
C ILE A 20 -0.57 -10.86 2.71
N CYS A 21 0.65 -11.31 2.42
CA CYS A 21 1.60 -10.57 1.59
C CYS A 21 1.77 -9.13 2.09
N ALA A 22 1.91 -8.98 3.41
CA ALA A 22 1.85 -7.70 4.11
C ALA A 22 2.98 -6.73 3.70
N GLY A 23 4.06 -7.24 3.10
CA GLY A 23 5.20 -6.43 2.71
C GLY A 23 5.76 -5.65 3.89
N ALA A 24 6.09 -4.38 3.67
CA ALA A 24 6.56 -3.48 4.72
C ALA A 24 5.44 -2.83 5.55
N GLY A 25 4.20 -3.33 5.45
CA GLY A 25 3.08 -2.87 6.28
C GLY A 25 2.40 -1.58 5.80
N GLY A 26 2.51 -1.22 4.52
CA GLY A 26 1.84 -0.03 4.02
C GLY A 26 0.32 -0.14 4.09
N GLN A 27 -0.24 -1.27 3.66
CA GLN A 27 -1.66 -1.57 3.79
C GLN A 27 -2.04 -1.74 5.26
N ALA A 28 -1.25 -2.50 6.03
CA ALA A 28 -1.48 -2.74 7.44
C ALA A 28 -1.59 -1.45 8.25
N LEU A 29 -0.65 -0.52 8.04
CA LEU A 29 -0.66 0.78 8.70
C LEU A 29 -1.93 1.58 8.36
N GLY A 30 -2.35 1.58 7.10
CA GLY A 30 -3.59 2.25 6.70
C GLY A 30 -4.84 1.60 7.31
N LEU A 31 -4.88 0.28 7.39
CA LEU A 31 -5.98 -0.45 8.03
C LEU A 31 -6.01 -0.22 9.55
N GLU A 32 -4.84 -0.16 10.22
CA GLU A 32 -4.75 0.25 11.63
C GLU A 32 -5.35 1.65 11.84
N GLN A 33 -5.00 2.61 10.97
CA GLN A 33 -5.57 3.98 11.00
C GLN A 33 -7.09 3.99 10.75
N ALA A 34 -7.60 3.01 10.02
CA ALA A 34 -9.04 2.81 9.78
C ALA A 34 -9.78 2.09 10.93
N GLY A 35 -9.08 1.73 12.02
CA GLY A 35 -9.65 1.10 13.20
C GLY A 35 -9.62 -0.43 13.21
N PHE A 36 -8.85 -1.07 12.32
CA PHE A 36 -8.63 -2.52 12.35
C PHE A 36 -7.46 -2.88 13.26
N ALA A 37 -7.64 -3.91 14.09
CA ALA A 37 -6.58 -4.54 14.87
C ALA A 37 -6.06 -5.76 14.12
N HIS A 38 -4.75 -5.81 13.86
CA HIS A 38 -4.14 -6.93 13.16
C HIS A 38 -3.96 -8.13 14.09
N GLU A 39 -4.65 -9.25 13.79
CA GLU A 39 -4.41 -10.55 14.42
C GLU A 39 -3.17 -11.22 13.87
N ALA A 40 -2.96 -11.11 12.56
CA ALA A 40 -1.76 -11.59 11.89
C ALA A 40 -1.41 -10.75 10.67
N ALA A 41 -0.10 -10.57 10.44
CA ALA A 41 0.49 -10.08 9.21
C ALA A 41 1.43 -11.18 8.66
N VAL A 42 1.03 -11.82 7.56
CA VAL A 42 1.77 -12.90 6.91
C VAL A 42 2.64 -12.34 5.81
N GLU A 43 3.93 -12.66 5.84
CA GLU A 43 4.91 -12.20 4.85
C GLU A 43 6.04 -13.24 4.73
N ILE A 44 6.52 -13.47 3.52
CA ILE A 44 7.60 -14.43 3.23
C ILE A 44 8.98 -13.78 3.18
N ASP A 45 9.04 -12.47 2.93
CA ASP A 45 10.32 -11.74 2.86
C ASP A 45 10.79 -11.38 4.27
N ARG A 46 11.93 -11.95 4.68
CA ARG A 46 12.52 -11.74 6.01
C ARG A 46 12.74 -10.26 6.33
N ASP A 47 13.30 -9.46 5.39
CA ASP A 47 13.55 -8.03 5.62
C ASP A 47 12.24 -7.27 5.87
N ALA A 48 11.16 -7.67 5.17
CA ALA A 48 9.82 -7.10 5.38
C ALA A 48 9.23 -7.53 6.73
N CYS A 49 9.38 -8.79 7.13
CA CYS A 49 8.98 -9.26 8.46
C CYS A 49 9.71 -8.52 9.58
N GLU A 50 11.01 -8.28 9.42
CA GLU A 50 11.80 -7.49 10.37
C GLU A 50 11.33 -6.03 10.42
N THR A 51 10.94 -5.44 9.28
CA THR A 51 10.30 -4.13 9.21
C THR A 51 9.00 -4.09 10.01
N LEU A 52 8.12 -5.08 9.83
CA LEU A 52 6.87 -5.17 10.58
C LEU A 52 7.11 -5.31 12.08
N ARG A 53 8.02 -6.20 12.49
CA ARG A 53 8.39 -6.42 13.90
C ARG A 53 8.99 -5.17 14.54
N ALA A 54 9.87 -4.46 13.83
CA ALA A 54 10.49 -3.24 14.32
C ALA A 54 9.48 -2.11 14.60
N ASN A 55 8.42 -2.05 13.82
CA ASN A 55 7.40 -1.01 13.94
C ASN A 55 6.20 -1.42 14.80
N ARG A 56 5.83 -2.71 14.82
CA ARG A 56 4.57 -3.20 15.42
C ARG A 56 4.68 -4.55 16.11
N GLY A 57 5.88 -5.09 16.34
CA GLY A 57 6.08 -6.43 16.92
C GLY A 57 5.45 -6.64 18.30
N GLY A 58 5.12 -5.57 19.02
CA GLY A 58 4.37 -5.64 20.29
C GLY A 58 2.86 -5.75 20.12
N THR A 59 2.32 -5.49 18.92
CA THR A 59 0.88 -5.40 18.68
C THR A 59 0.39 -6.30 17.54
N TRP A 60 1.21 -6.55 16.52
CA TRP A 60 0.86 -7.42 15.39
C TRP A 60 1.60 -8.76 15.49
N LYS A 61 0.89 -9.87 15.33
CA LYS A 61 1.50 -11.19 15.17
C LYS A 61 2.09 -11.28 13.75
N VAL A 62 3.41 -11.11 13.61
CA VAL A 62 4.09 -11.21 12.32
C VAL A 62 4.49 -12.66 12.07
N LEU A 63 3.90 -13.25 11.04
CA LEU A 63 4.16 -14.61 10.59
C LEU A 63 5.08 -14.58 9.36
N GLU A 64 6.31 -15.04 9.53
CA GLU A 64 7.26 -15.23 8.44
C GLU A 64 6.99 -16.61 7.81
N ALA A 65 6.10 -16.62 6.82
CA ALA A 65 5.59 -17.85 6.23
C ALA A 65 5.16 -17.65 4.77
N ASP A 66 5.16 -18.74 4.00
CA ASP A 66 4.45 -18.79 2.73
C ASP A 66 2.93 -18.79 3.00
N VAL A 67 2.20 -17.95 2.27
CA VAL A 67 0.75 -17.87 2.40
C VAL A 67 0.05 -19.21 2.10
N ALA A 68 0.64 -20.05 1.25
CA ALA A 68 0.14 -21.38 0.94
C ALA A 68 0.14 -22.34 2.15
N GLU A 69 1.05 -22.12 3.11
CA GLU A 69 1.21 -22.94 4.31
C GLU A 69 0.32 -22.46 5.47
N VAL A 70 -0.34 -21.30 5.34
CA VAL A 70 -1.16 -20.73 6.41
C VAL A 70 -2.47 -21.49 6.57
N ASP A 71 -2.74 -21.97 7.78
CA ASP A 71 -4.05 -22.50 8.15
C ASP A 71 -5.00 -21.34 8.50
N GLY A 72 -5.90 -21.00 7.55
CA GLY A 72 -6.89 -19.95 7.75
C GLY A 72 -7.88 -20.23 8.89
N THR A 73 -8.03 -21.48 9.34
CA THR A 73 -8.98 -21.84 10.41
C THR A 73 -8.57 -21.27 11.77
N GLU A 74 -7.27 -20.99 11.99
CA GLU A 74 -6.76 -20.31 13.19
C GLU A 74 -7.33 -18.89 13.35
N PHE A 75 -7.70 -18.24 12.24
CA PHE A 75 -8.19 -16.86 12.20
C PHE A 75 -9.70 -16.76 11.95
N ARG A 76 -10.42 -17.86 12.16
CA ARG A 76 -11.87 -17.88 11.93
C ARG A 76 -12.59 -16.81 12.74
N GLY A 77 -13.41 -16.02 12.07
CA GLY A 77 -14.15 -14.93 12.65
C GLY A 77 -13.38 -13.60 12.72
N ALA A 78 -12.22 -13.47 12.06
CA ALA A 78 -11.66 -12.16 11.72
C ALA A 78 -12.66 -11.38 10.87
N ASP A 79 -12.68 -10.05 11.01
CA ASP A 79 -13.65 -9.21 10.30
C ASP A 79 -13.18 -8.88 8.88
N LEU A 80 -11.86 -8.80 8.65
CA LEU A 80 -11.26 -8.48 7.37
C LEU A 80 -10.11 -9.44 7.04
N LEU A 81 -10.12 -10.01 5.84
CA LEU A 81 -8.93 -10.56 5.18
C LEU A 81 -8.42 -9.51 4.19
N ALA A 82 -7.19 -9.05 4.36
CA ALA A 82 -6.56 -8.08 3.47
C ALA A 82 -5.31 -8.65 2.82
N GLY A 83 -4.89 -8.08 1.67
CA GLY A 83 -3.62 -8.47 1.07
C GLY A 83 -3.22 -7.68 -0.16
N GLY A 84 -1.93 -7.41 -0.29
CA GLY A 84 -1.28 -6.93 -1.52
C GLY A 84 -0.76 -8.11 -2.32
N VAL A 85 -1.68 -8.90 -2.93
CA VAL A 85 -1.29 -10.16 -3.57
C VAL A 85 -0.37 -9.93 -4.77
N PRO A 86 0.81 -10.57 -4.84
CA PRO A 86 1.73 -10.43 -5.97
C PRO A 86 1.05 -10.74 -7.29
N CYS A 87 1.43 -9.99 -8.32
CA CYS A 87 0.81 -10.07 -9.62
C CYS A 87 1.84 -10.12 -10.76
N PRO A 88 2.73 -11.10 -10.79
CA PRO A 88 3.68 -11.25 -11.87
C PRO A 88 3.03 -11.46 -13.24
N PRO A 89 1.89 -12.20 -13.36
CA PRO A 89 1.24 -12.43 -14.64
C PRO A 89 0.63 -11.17 -15.25
N PHE A 90 0.30 -10.16 -14.46
CA PHE A 90 -0.49 -9.00 -14.86
C PHE A 90 0.35 -7.71 -14.96
N SER A 91 1.62 -7.72 -14.50
CA SER A 91 2.50 -6.56 -14.63
C SER A 91 2.98 -6.40 -16.08
N VAL A 92 3.08 -5.14 -16.53
CA VAL A 92 3.58 -4.82 -17.90
C VAL A 92 5.03 -5.28 -18.09
N ALA A 93 5.79 -5.46 -17.01
CA ALA A 93 7.18 -5.93 -17.02
C ALA A 93 7.33 -7.47 -16.95
N GLY A 94 6.24 -8.24 -16.79
CA GLY A 94 6.25 -9.70 -16.68
C GLY A 94 5.94 -10.40 -18.01
N ARG A 95 6.15 -11.75 -18.07
CA ARG A 95 5.83 -12.59 -19.24
C ARG A 95 4.33 -12.77 -19.48
N GLN A 96 3.48 -12.20 -18.64
CA GLN A 96 2.01 -12.18 -18.77
C GLN A 96 1.37 -13.57 -18.97
N LEU A 97 1.86 -14.57 -18.24
CA LEU A 97 1.43 -15.97 -18.34
C LEU A 97 -0.03 -16.22 -17.87
N GLY A 98 -0.67 -15.20 -17.28
CA GLY A 98 -2.06 -15.32 -16.83
C GLY A 98 -2.25 -16.26 -15.63
N PRO A 99 -3.41 -16.92 -15.52
CA PRO A 99 -3.80 -17.75 -14.38
C PRO A 99 -2.92 -19.00 -14.13
N ALA A 100 -2.07 -19.37 -15.08
CA ALA A 100 -1.16 -20.53 -14.96
C ALA A 100 0.21 -20.16 -14.35
N ASP A 101 0.40 -18.94 -13.86
CA ASP A 101 1.64 -18.52 -13.21
C ASP A 101 1.59 -18.87 -11.72
N GLU A 102 2.53 -19.72 -11.26
CA GLU A 102 2.69 -20.15 -9.85
C GLU A 102 2.83 -18.96 -8.85
N ARG A 103 3.05 -17.75 -9.36
CA ARG A 103 3.15 -16.53 -8.54
C ARG A 103 1.81 -15.82 -8.37
N ASP A 104 0.73 -16.34 -8.96
CA ASP A 104 -0.63 -15.84 -8.72
C ASP A 104 -1.13 -16.31 -7.35
N LEU A 105 -1.27 -15.40 -6.42
CA LEU A 105 -1.74 -15.71 -5.06
C LEU A 105 -3.23 -15.38 -4.83
N PHE A 106 -4.00 -15.04 -5.86
CA PHE A 106 -5.46 -14.94 -5.72
C PHE A 106 -6.12 -16.27 -5.31
N PRO A 107 -5.72 -17.44 -5.85
CA PRO A 107 -6.25 -18.71 -5.38
C PRO A 107 -6.04 -18.92 -3.88
N GLU A 108 -4.88 -18.57 -3.34
CA GLU A 108 -4.59 -18.65 -1.91
C GLU A 108 -5.41 -17.66 -1.09
N ALA A 109 -5.60 -16.43 -1.58
CA ALA A 109 -6.48 -15.46 -0.93
C ALA A 109 -7.94 -15.98 -0.88
N LEU A 110 -8.42 -16.63 -1.93
CA LEU A 110 -9.76 -17.24 -1.97
C LEU A 110 -9.87 -18.47 -1.04
N ARG A 111 -8.82 -19.31 -0.97
CA ARG A 111 -8.74 -20.43 -0.02
C ARG A 111 -8.83 -19.93 1.42
N LEU A 112 -8.06 -18.89 1.74
CA LEU A 112 -8.09 -18.29 3.08
C LEU A 112 -9.42 -17.58 3.36
N ALA A 113 -10.04 -16.91 2.39
CA ALA A 113 -11.37 -16.34 2.55
C ALA A 113 -12.42 -17.42 2.89
N ALA A 114 -12.35 -18.60 2.26
CA ALA A 114 -13.23 -19.73 2.56
C ALA A 114 -12.99 -20.31 3.95
N ALA A 115 -11.74 -20.36 4.43
CA ALA A 115 -11.38 -20.92 5.74
C ALA A 115 -11.67 -19.94 6.89
N ILE A 116 -11.25 -18.68 6.76
CA ILE A 116 -11.43 -17.61 7.76
C ILE A 116 -12.89 -17.20 7.86
N ARG A 117 -13.59 -17.12 6.72
CA ARG A 117 -14.95 -16.56 6.56
C ARG A 117 -15.06 -15.13 7.13
N PRO A 118 -14.19 -14.21 6.70
CA PRO A 118 -14.22 -12.84 7.18
C PRO A 118 -15.52 -12.14 6.71
N ARG A 119 -15.89 -11.06 7.38
CA ARG A 119 -17.03 -10.23 6.96
C ARG A 119 -16.72 -9.43 5.69
N ALA A 120 -15.44 -9.13 5.45
CA ALA A 120 -14.96 -8.45 4.25
C ALA A 120 -13.62 -9.00 3.77
N VAL A 121 -13.34 -8.85 2.47
CA VAL A 121 -12.05 -9.12 1.83
C VAL A 121 -11.59 -7.87 1.09
N LEU A 122 -10.32 -7.51 1.23
CA LEU A 122 -9.66 -6.39 0.54
C LEU A 122 -8.39 -6.88 -0.14
N LEU A 123 -8.38 -6.94 -1.46
CA LEU A 123 -7.17 -7.32 -2.21
C LEU A 123 -6.72 -6.18 -3.11
N GLU A 124 -5.43 -5.84 -3.02
CA GLU A 124 -4.79 -4.83 -3.84
C GLU A 124 -3.95 -5.46 -4.94
N ASN A 125 -3.92 -4.80 -6.07
CA ASN A 125 -3.11 -5.21 -7.21
C ASN A 125 -2.69 -4.03 -8.08
N VAL A 126 -1.79 -4.28 -9.03
CA VAL A 126 -1.36 -3.28 -9.99
C VAL A 126 -2.43 -3.00 -11.04
N ARG A 127 -2.39 -1.79 -11.64
CA ARG A 127 -3.28 -1.36 -12.72
C ARG A 127 -3.43 -2.38 -13.86
N GLY A 128 -2.38 -3.18 -14.13
CA GLY A 128 -2.39 -4.15 -15.23
C GLY A 128 -3.57 -5.13 -15.18
N LEU A 129 -4.00 -5.52 -13.98
CA LEU A 129 -5.15 -6.40 -13.78
C LEU A 129 -6.49 -5.79 -14.23
N ALA A 130 -6.58 -4.47 -14.37
CA ALA A 130 -7.77 -3.79 -14.88
C ALA A 130 -7.94 -3.87 -16.41
N ALA A 131 -6.95 -4.39 -17.15
CA ALA A 131 -7.01 -4.49 -18.60
C ALA A 131 -8.08 -5.51 -19.05
N ALA A 132 -8.77 -5.23 -20.18
CA ALA A 132 -9.87 -6.05 -20.69
C ALA A 132 -9.51 -7.53 -20.89
N ARG A 133 -8.26 -7.83 -21.27
CA ARG A 133 -7.77 -9.21 -21.42
C ARG A 133 -7.89 -10.06 -20.14
N PHE A 134 -8.07 -9.44 -18.97
CA PHE A 134 -8.24 -10.12 -17.68
C PHE A 134 -9.69 -10.10 -17.17
N ASP A 135 -10.66 -9.70 -18.02
CA ASP A 135 -12.08 -9.69 -17.63
C ASP A 135 -12.57 -11.07 -17.20
N GLY A 136 -12.20 -12.12 -17.95
CA GLY A 136 -12.54 -13.49 -17.61
C GLY A 136 -11.95 -13.95 -16.27
N TYR A 137 -10.70 -13.56 -15.99
CA TYR A 137 -10.06 -13.85 -14.71
C TYR A 137 -10.76 -13.15 -13.53
N ARG A 138 -11.06 -11.84 -13.67
CA ARG A 138 -11.81 -11.11 -12.65
C ARG A 138 -13.21 -11.68 -12.43
N ALA A 139 -13.88 -12.13 -13.51
CA ALA A 139 -15.16 -12.79 -13.40
C ALA A 139 -15.08 -14.09 -12.60
N GLN A 140 -14.04 -14.92 -12.79
CA GLN A 140 -13.81 -16.13 -12.00
C GLN A 140 -13.60 -15.82 -10.52
N VAL A 141 -12.74 -14.84 -10.18
CA VAL A 141 -12.52 -14.40 -8.79
C VAL A 141 -13.83 -13.90 -8.17
N THR A 142 -14.60 -13.09 -8.92
CA THR A 142 -15.89 -12.56 -8.48
C THR A 142 -16.91 -13.68 -8.25
N ALA A 143 -17.01 -14.65 -9.16
CA ALA A 143 -17.90 -15.78 -9.02
C ALA A 143 -17.57 -16.61 -7.78
N ARG A 144 -16.27 -16.89 -7.56
CA ARG A 144 -15.83 -17.66 -6.38
C ARG A 144 -16.14 -16.95 -5.07
N LEU A 145 -15.95 -15.63 -4.99
CA LEU A 145 -16.37 -14.84 -3.82
C LEU A 145 -17.89 -14.82 -3.68
N GLY A 146 -18.64 -14.77 -4.79
CA GLY A 146 -20.10 -14.88 -4.79
C GLY A 146 -20.61 -16.20 -4.21
N GLU A 147 -19.98 -17.34 -4.56
CA GLU A 147 -20.27 -18.66 -3.99
C GLU A 147 -20.01 -18.70 -2.45
N LEU A 148 -19.06 -17.89 -1.96
CA LEU A 148 -18.79 -17.74 -0.54
C LEU A 148 -19.73 -16.74 0.16
N GLY A 149 -20.67 -16.13 -0.55
CA GLY A 149 -21.69 -15.21 -0.01
C GLY A 149 -21.26 -13.74 0.02
N TYR A 150 -20.29 -13.34 -0.79
CA TYR A 150 -19.85 -11.96 -0.88
C TYR A 150 -20.44 -11.23 -2.09
N VAL A 151 -20.70 -9.94 -1.93
CA VAL A 151 -20.86 -8.97 -3.01
C VAL A 151 -19.53 -8.30 -3.28
N THR A 152 -19.14 -8.18 -4.55
CA THR A 152 -17.79 -7.73 -4.92
C THR A 152 -17.80 -6.46 -5.76
N TRP A 153 -16.79 -5.62 -5.55
CA TRP A 153 -16.53 -4.42 -6.33
C TRP A 153 -15.06 -4.34 -6.70
N TRP A 154 -14.80 -3.93 -7.94
CA TRP A 154 -13.46 -3.64 -8.44
C TRP A 154 -13.35 -2.16 -8.79
N ARG A 155 -12.28 -1.50 -8.36
CA ARG A 155 -12.04 -0.09 -8.68
C ARG A 155 -10.57 0.20 -8.90
N LEU A 156 -10.27 1.04 -9.91
CA LEU A 156 -8.98 1.67 -10.07
C LEU A 156 -8.96 2.93 -9.22
N ILE A 157 -8.05 2.99 -8.24
CA ILE A 157 -7.88 4.11 -7.31
C ILE A 157 -6.55 4.79 -7.61
N GLN A 158 -6.55 6.11 -7.69
CA GLN A 158 -5.35 6.91 -7.86
C GLN A 158 -4.88 7.44 -6.52
N ALA A 159 -3.61 7.18 -6.15
CA ALA A 159 -3.07 7.59 -4.85
C ALA A 159 -3.10 9.11 -4.64
N SER A 160 -2.94 9.89 -5.71
CA SER A 160 -3.04 11.36 -5.64
C SER A 160 -4.43 11.86 -5.23
N GLU A 161 -5.49 11.08 -5.46
CA GLU A 161 -6.84 11.39 -4.99
C GLU A 161 -7.00 11.24 -3.47
N HIS A 162 -6.01 10.65 -2.81
CA HIS A 162 -5.98 10.44 -1.37
C HIS A 162 -4.82 11.18 -0.68
N GLY A 163 -4.44 12.34 -1.23
CA GLY A 163 -3.47 13.26 -0.63
C GLY A 163 -2.00 12.90 -0.82
N LEU A 164 -1.67 11.96 -1.71
CA LEU A 164 -0.28 11.62 -1.99
C LEU A 164 0.29 12.40 -3.18
N PRO A 165 1.55 12.85 -3.11
CA PRO A 165 2.22 13.56 -4.21
C PRO A 165 2.71 12.59 -5.29
N GLN A 166 1.89 11.60 -5.67
CA GLN A 166 2.31 10.53 -6.58
C GLN A 166 1.18 10.02 -7.47
N LEU A 167 1.47 9.92 -8.78
CA LEU A 167 0.63 9.19 -9.74
C LEU A 167 0.83 7.68 -9.57
N ARG A 168 0.04 7.07 -8.67
CA ARG A 168 0.13 5.63 -8.35
C ARG A 168 -1.25 4.98 -8.44
N PRO A 169 -1.66 4.52 -9.63
CA PRO A 169 -2.91 3.77 -9.77
C PRO A 169 -2.78 2.38 -9.15
N ARG A 170 -3.81 1.99 -8.37
CA ARG A 170 -3.96 0.66 -7.80
C ARG A 170 -5.34 0.11 -8.09
N PHE A 171 -5.38 -1.16 -8.49
CA PHE A 171 -6.63 -1.84 -8.77
C PHE A 171 -7.03 -2.65 -7.55
N VAL A 172 -8.16 -2.30 -6.96
CA VAL A 172 -8.59 -2.77 -5.66
C VAL A 172 -9.88 -3.58 -5.80
N LEU A 173 -9.87 -4.78 -5.24
CA LEU A 173 -11.04 -5.61 -4.99
C LEU A 173 -11.49 -5.39 -3.55
N VAL A 174 -12.76 -5.05 -3.36
CA VAL A 174 -13.47 -5.14 -2.08
C VAL A 174 -14.58 -6.16 -2.24
N ALA A 175 -14.67 -7.11 -1.32
CA ALA A 175 -15.77 -8.04 -1.23
C ALA A 175 -16.34 -8.00 0.19
N ILE A 176 -17.66 -7.86 0.32
CA ILE A 176 -18.35 -7.72 1.62
C ILE A 176 -19.48 -8.72 1.67
N GLY A 177 -19.64 -9.42 2.78
CA GLY A 177 -20.72 -10.37 3.02
C GLY A 177 -22.09 -9.70 2.81
N GLN A 178 -23.05 -10.42 2.21
CA GLN A 178 -24.35 -9.90 1.78
C GLN A 178 -25.07 -9.08 2.87
N ALA A 179 -24.94 -9.48 4.14
CA ALA A 179 -25.57 -8.78 5.27
C ALA A 179 -25.11 -7.31 5.44
N TRP A 180 -23.91 -6.97 4.99
CA TRP A 180 -23.30 -5.64 5.16
C TRP A 180 -23.06 -4.91 3.83
N ALA A 181 -23.23 -5.59 2.72
CA ALA A 181 -22.90 -5.11 1.38
C ALA A 181 -23.65 -3.83 0.98
N GLY A 182 -24.90 -3.70 1.38
CA GLY A 182 -25.75 -2.53 1.08
C GLY A 182 -25.27 -1.22 1.70
N SER A 183 -24.40 -1.28 2.70
CA SER A 183 -23.82 -0.10 3.37
C SER A 183 -22.46 0.33 2.82
N PHE A 184 -21.89 -0.43 1.87
CA PHE A 184 -20.57 -0.11 1.32
C PHE A 184 -20.65 0.97 0.24
N ALA A 185 -19.80 1.97 0.37
CA ALA A 185 -19.50 2.93 -0.69
C ALA A 185 -18.00 3.19 -0.74
N TRP A 186 -17.47 3.34 -1.96
CA TRP A 186 -16.07 3.70 -2.15
C TRP A 186 -15.76 5.04 -1.50
N PRO A 187 -14.53 5.22 -0.96
CA PRO A 187 -14.14 6.51 -0.40
C PRO A 187 -14.19 7.61 -1.47
N ALA A 188 -14.64 8.79 -1.09
CA ALA A 188 -14.51 9.98 -1.91
C ALA A 188 -13.03 10.41 -1.96
N PRO A 189 -12.60 11.08 -3.05
CA PRO A 189 -11.32 11.76 -3.08
C PRO A 189 -11.15 12.73 -1.92
N ALA A 190 -9.92 12.91 -1.44
CA ALA A 190 -9.59 13.91 -0.45
C ALA A 190 -9.89 15.33 -0.99
N ALA A 191 -10.28 16.24 -0.11
CA ALA A 191 -10.52 17.62 -0.50
C ALA A 191 -9.19 18.32 -0.87
N GLY A 192 -9.23 19.13 -1.90
CA GLY A 192 -8.10 19.92 -2.37
C GLY A 192 -7.12 19.18 -3.29
N ARG A 193 -6.06 19.85 -3.70
CA ARG A 193 -4.99 19.23 -4.50
C ARG A 193 -4.06 18.41 -3.63
N PRO A 194 -3.45 17.34 -4.16
CA PRO A 194 -2.35 16.68 -3.47
C PRO A 194 -1.16 17.64 -3.31
N PRO A 195 -0.32 17.46 -2.27
CA PRO A 195 0.91 18.23 -2.13
C PRO A 195 1.85 17.93 -3.30
N THR A 196 2.76 18.85 -3.60
CA THR A 196 3.83 18.62 -4.59
C THR A 196 4.99 17.84 -3.98
N VAL A 197 5.89 17.33 -4.82
CA VAL A 197 7.13 16.70 -4.35
C VAL A 197 7.97 17.69 -3.53
N GLY A 198 8.05 18.93 -3.97
CA GLY A 198 8.77 19.99 -3.26
C GLY A 198 8.18 20.29 -1.89
N GLU A 199 6.87 20.46 -1.79
CA GLU A 199 6.16 20.68 -0.52
C GLU A 199 6.36 19.50 0.44
N THR A 200 6.39 18.28 -0.09
CA THR A 200 6.51 17.05 0.73
C THR A 200 7.94 16.83 1.24
N LEU A 201 8.96 17.19 0.48
CA LEU A 201 10.35 16.81 0.76
C LEU A 201 11.28 17.99 1.12
N ALA A 202 10.80 19.24 1.16
CA ALA A 202 11.64 20.41 1.37
C ALA A 202 12.53 20.31 2.63
N ASP A 203 11.97 19.92 3.74
CA ASP A 203 12.65 19.72 5.02
C ASP A 203 13.69 18.60 4.95
N LEU A 204 13.30 17.42 4.46
CA LEU A 204 14.21 16.27 4.32
C LEU A 204 15.36 16.59 3.35
N MET A 205 15.08 17.33 2.29
CA MET A 205 16.11 17.72 1.32
C MET A 205 17.12 18.70 1.91
N ALA A 206 16.70 19.50 2.90
CA ALA A 206 17.54 20.47 3.59
C ALA A 206 18.39 19.89 4.74
N THR A 207 18.12 18.65 5.20
CA THR A 207 18.75 18.09 6.41
C THR A 207 20.27 17.98 6.34
N GLY A 208 20.86 17.83 5.13
CA GLY A 208 22.31 17.80 4.90
C GLY A 208 22.94 19.19 4.76
N GLY A 209 22.19 20.27 4.87
CA GLY A 209 22.68 21.64 4.72
C GLY A 209 22.86 22.08 3.27
N TRP A 210 22.23 21.39 2.31
CA TRP A 210 22.32 21.76 0.89
C TRP A 210 21.73 23.14 0.60
N PRO A 211 22.50 24.11 0.06
CA PRO A 211 22.03 25.46 -0.21
C PRO A 211 20.96 25.51 -1.32
N GLY A 212 20.92 24.51 -2.20
CA GLY A 212 19.94 24.37 -3.27
C GLY A 212 18.58 23.81 -2.83
N ALA A 213 18.40 23.38 -1.58
CA ALA A 213 17.18 22.69 -1.12
C ALA A 213 15.91 23.54 -1.28
N ARG A 214 15.91 24.79 -0.85
CA ARG A 214 14.76 25.70 -0.95
C ARG A 214 14.42 26.07 -2.41
N PRO A 215 15.38 26.48 -3.26
CA PRO A 215 15.12 26.69 -4.69
C PRO A 215 14.65 25.43 -5.40
N TRP A 216 15.18 24.25 -5.05
CA TRP A 216 14.75 22.97 -5.59
C TRP A 216 13.27 22.70 -5.23
N ALA A 217 12.91 22.85 -3.96
CA ALA A 217 11.54 22.61 -3.52
C ALA A 217 10.51 23.49 -4.26
N ALA A 218 10.86 24.74 -4.54
CA ALA A 218 10.02 25.64 -5.31
C ALA A 218 9.83 25.20 -6.78
N ARG A 219 10.83 24.52 -7.37
CA ARG A 219 10.75 23.99 -8.75
C ARG A 219 10.12 22.63 -8.85
N ALA A 220 10.18 21.80 -7.78
CA ALA A 220 9.55 20.49 -7.71
C ALA A 220 8.04 20.60 -7.42
N ASP A 221 7.35 21.42 -8.18
CA ASP A 221 6.00 21.94 -7.99
C ASP A 221 4.87 21.03 -8.51
N SER A 222 5.18 19.77 -8.77
CA SER A 222 4.27 18.80 -9.35
C SER A 222 4.30 17.47 -8.57
N ILE A 223 3.38 16.56 -8.91
CA ILE A 223 3.33 15.22 -8.30
C ILE A 223 4.28 14.26 -9.02
N ALA A 224 4.81 13.29 -8.26
CA ALA A 224 5.75 12.30 -8.75
C ALA A 224 5.10 11.28 -9.70
N PRO A 225 5.86 10.69 -10.64
CA PRO A 225 5.45 9.46 -11.30
C PRO A 225 5.39 8.30 -10.30
N THR A 226 4.77 7.18 -10.72
CA THR A 226 4.73 5.96 -9.89
C THR A 226 6.13 5.52 -9.47
N ILE A 227 6.35 5.39 -8.17
CA ILE A 227 7.54 4.76 -7.60
C ILE A 227 7.40 3.24 -7.74
N VAL A 228 8.42 2.58 -8.26
CA VAL A 228 8.43 1.14 -8.49
C VAL A 228 9.56 0.50 -7.69
N GLY A 229 9.24 -0.53 -6.90
CA GLY A 229 10.22 -1.23 -6.06
C GLY A 229 11.05 -2.29 -6.79
N GLY A 230 10.60 -2.71 -7.98
CA GLY A 230 11.21 -3.82 -8.70
C GLY A 230 10.98 -5.18 -8.02
N SER A 231 11.75 -6.18 -8.45
CA SER A 231 11.77 -7.52 -7.87
C SER A 231 13.19 -7.91 -7.44
N ARG A 232 13.35 -9.05 -6.73
CA ARG A 232 14.69 -9.58 -6.40
C ARG A 232 15.52 -9.89 -7.66
N LYS A 233 14.88 -10.20 -8.77
CA LYS A 233 15.55 -10.57 -10.04
C LYS A 233 15.74 -9.40 -11.02
N HIS A 234 14.94 -8.34 -10.88
CA HIS A 234 14.91 -7.23 -11.84
C HIS A 234 14.69 -5.90 -11.12
N GLY A 235 15.45 -4.90 -11.52
CA GLY A 235 15.42 -3.56 -10.95
C GLY A 235 16.43 -3.37 -9.82
N GLY A 236 17.13 -2.22 -9.87
CA GLY A 236 17.96 -1.71 -8.79
C GLY A 236 17.17 -0.71 -7.94
N PRO A 237 17.82 -0.07 -6.98
CA PRO A 237 17.24 1.04 -6.23
C PRO A 237 17.29 2.32 -7.08
N ASP A 238 16.56 2.35 -8.20
CA ASP A 238 16.38 3.51 -9.08
C ASP A 238 14.89 3.88 -9.19
N LEU A 239 14.61 5.07 -9.71
CA LEU A 239 13.25 5.60 -9.78
C LEU A 239 12.48 5.13 -11.04
N GLY A 240 12.88 4.00 -11.62
CA GLY A 240 12.13 3.30 -12.64
C GLY A 240 12.66 3.47 -14.07
N PRO A 241 11.87 3.11 -15.08
CA PRO A 241 12.29 3.10 -16.47
C PRO A 241 12.54 4.51 -17.02
N THR A 242 13.17 4.62 -18.18
CA THR A 242 13.57 5.89 -18.81
C THR A 242 12.50 6.98 -18.77
N ARG A 243 11.25 6.63 -19.06
CA ARG A 243 10.13 7.61 -19.02
C ARG A 243 9.89 8.15 -17.60
N ALA A 244 9.96 7.30 -16.59
CA ALA A 244 9.81 7.71 -15.19
C ALA A 244 10.99 8.57 -14.75
N ARG A 245 12.23 8.18 -15.11
CA ARG A 245 13.45 8.96 -14.83
C ARG A 245 13.40 10.34 -15.48
N ALA A 246 12.91 10.45 -16.72
CA ALA A 246 12.71 11.75 -17.36
C ALA A 246 11.68 12.64 -16.62
N ALA A 247 10.63 12.05 -16.05
CA ALA A 247 9.67 12.77 -15.21
C ALA A 247 10.31 13.24 -13.89
N TRP A 248 11.13 12.40 -13.26
CA TRP A 248 11.91 12.80 -12.08
C TRP A 248 12.92 13.90 -12.36
N GLN A 249 13.58 13.87 -13.53
CA GLN A 249 14.49 14.96 -13.94
C GLN A 249 13.77 16.31 -14.05
N ARG A 250 12.52 16.34 -14.51
CA ARG A 250 11.72 17.59 -14.54
C ARG A 250 11.43 18.12 -13.14
N LEU A 251 11.37 17.25 -12.13
CA LEU A 251 11.26 17.60 -10.71
C LEU A 251 12.64 17.92 -10.07
N GLY A 252 13.69 18.02 -10.88
CA GLY A 252 15.04 18.30 -10.38
C GLY A 252 15.67 17.14 -9.60
N VAL A 253 15.26 15.88 -9.83
CA VAL A 253 15.77 14.68 -9.15
C VAL A 253 16.56 13.80 -10.11
N ASP A 254 17.75 13.33 -9.67
CA ASP A 254 18.46 12.24 -10.36
C ASP A 254 17.82 10.89 -10.04
N GLY A 255 17.12 10.34 -11.01
CA GLY A 255 16.41 9.07 -10.91
C GLY A 255 17.27 7.81 -11.12
N LEU A 256 18.58 7.93 -11.32
CA LEU A 256 19.48 6.80 -11.63
C LEU A 256 19.86 5.97 -10.39
N GLY A 257 19.45 6.40 -9.19
CA GLY A 257 19.74 5.67 -7.97
C GLY A 257 19.10 6.29 -6.74
N ILE A 258 19.30 5.65 -5.60
CA ILE A 258 18.86 6.10 -4.27
C ILE A 258 20.09 6.45 -3.45
N ALA A 259 20.09 7.61 -2.81
CA ALA A 259 21.15 8.08 -1.92
C ALA A 259 21.03 7.45 -0.52
N ASP A 260 22.15 7.43 0.21
CA ASP A 260 22.17 7.01 1.62
C ASP A 260 21.82 8.18 2.56
N ALA A 261 22.11 9.43 2.14
CA ALA A 261 21.83 10.64 2.90
C ALA A 261 21.32 11.76 1.99
N ALA A 262 20.70 12.76 2.59
CA ALA A 262 20.33 14.00 1.91
C ALA A 262 21.59 14.72 1.38
N PRO A 263 21.47 15.57 0.34
CA PRO A 263 22.60 16.32 -0.19
C PRO A 263 23.19 17.24 0.87
N GLY A 264 24.55 17.24 0.97
CA GLY A 264 25.30 18.03 1.95
C GLY A 264 25.54 19.47 1.49
N ALA A 265 26.20 20.27 2.37
CA ALA A 265 26.51 21.68 2.10
C ALA A 265 27.41 21.87 0.86
N SER A 266 28.25 20.89 0.53
CA SER A 266 29.12 20.93 -0.65
C SER A 266 28.45 20.47 -1.95
N PHE A 267 27.21 19.98 -1.90
CA PHE A 267 26.50 19.58 -3.11
C PHE A 267 26.15 20.82 -3.97
N PRO A 268 26.34 20.80 -5.31
CA PRO A 268 26.10 21.96 -6.17
C PRO A 268 24.69 22.52 -5.95
N ALA A 269 24.59 23.86 -5.79
CA ALA A 269 23.32 24.52 -5.50
C ALA A 269 22.25 24.29 -6.59
N ASP A 270 22.66 24.15 -7.85
CA ASP A 270 21.84 23.85 -9.02
C ASP A 270 21.81 22.35 -9.38
N GLY A 271 22.44 21.49 -8.56
CA GLY A 271 22.54 20.07 -8.77
C GLY A 271 21.19 19.34 -8.70
N ARG A 272 21.19 18.09 -9.17
CA ARG A 272 20.04 17.18 -9.09
C ARG A 272 20.31 16.11 -8.05
N PRO A 273 19.78 16.22 -6.83
CA PRO A 273 19.99 15.23 -5.79
C PRO A 273 19.23 13.93 -6.11
N ARG A 274 19.73 12.81 -5.57
CA ARG A 274 19.01 11.56 -5.46
C ARG A 274 18.14 11.57 -4.20
N LEU A 275 16.99 10.90 -4.28
CA LEU A 275 16.16 10.70 -3.10
C LEU A 275 16.79 9.63 -2.18
N THR A 276 16.55 9.76 -0.89
CA THR A 276 16.84 8.70 0.10
C THR A 276 15.63 7.76 0.23
N VAL A 277 15.82 6.58 0.85
CA VAL A 277 14.70 5.66 1.17
C VAL A 277 13.64 6.39 1.99
N ARG A 278 14.04 7.24 2.96
CA ARG A 278 13.13 8.04 3.80
C ARG A 278 12.27 9.00 2.96
N MET A 279 12.87 9.70 2.01
CA MET A 279 12.15 10.59 1.10
C MET A 279 11.14 9.84 0.24
N VAL A 280 11.53 8.68 -0.29
CA VAL A 280 10.65 7.83 -1.09
C VAL A 280 9.50 7.28 -0.22
N ALA A 281 9.78 6.89 1.02
CA ALA A 281 8.77 6.42 1.96
C ALA A 281 7.73 7.50 2.28
N ARG A 282 8.15 8.75 2.49
CA ARG A 282 7.25 9.89 2.71
C ARG A 282 6.36 10.15 1.48
N LEU A 283 6.89 10.04 0.26
CA LEU A 283 6.11 10.15 -0.98
C LEU A 283 5.08 9.02 -1.12
N GLN A 284 5.31 7.87 -0.49
CA GLN A 284 4.36 6.75 -0.40
C GLN A 284 3.37 6.89 0.76
N GLY A 285 3.50 7.91 1.61
CA GLY A 285 2.61 8.17 2.74
C GLY A 285 2.97 7.41 4.02
N PHE A 286 4.18 6.86 4.14
CA PHE A 286 4.68 6.36 5.42
C PHE A 286 5.08 7.52 6.33
N PRO A 287 4.84 7.42 7.64
CA PRO A 287 5.35 8.38 8.61
C PRO A 287 6.88 8.26 8.72
N ASP A 288 7.55 9.35 9.08
CA ASP A 288 9.01 9.36 9.20
C ASP A 288 9.55 8.44 10.28
N SER A 289 8.74 8.12 11.27
CA SER A 289 9.06 7.16 12.32
C SER A 289 9.05 5.70 11.84
N TRP A 290 8.50 5.40 10.65
CA TRP A 290 8.45 4.04 10.14
C TRP A 290 9.84 3.59 9.69
N ALA A 291 10.41 2.62 10.39
CA ALA A 291 11.71 2.06 10.08
C ALA A 291 11.60 0.95 9.03
N PHE A 292 12.58 0.86 8.11
CA PHE A 292 12.67 -0.20 7.12
C PHE A 292 13.93 -1.02 7.38
N SER A 293 13.78 -2.31 7.55
CA SER A 293 14.88 -3.26 7.74
C SER A 293 15.53 -3.68 6.43
N GLY A 294 16.74 -4.23 6.51
CA GLY A 294 17.51 -4.66 5.36
C GLY A 294 18.40 -3.54 4.78
N ARG A 295 19.21 -3.92 3.77
CA ARG A 295 20.06 -2.97 3.06
C ARG A 295 19.23 -2.03 2.17
N LYS A 296 19.82 -0.91 1.74
CA LYS A 296 19.17 0.14 0.93
C LYS A 296 18.27 -0.39 -0.20
N THR A 297 18.74 -1.37 -0.97
CA THR A 297 17.96 -1.96 -2.07
C THR A 297 16.73 -2.72 -1.57
N ALA A 298 16.87 -3.47 -0.47
CA ALA A 298 15.74 -4.18 0.15
C ALA A 298 14.73 -3.19 0.75
N ALA A 299 15.19 -2.20 1.49
CA ALA A 299 14.34 -1.14 2.04
C ALA A 299 13.61 -0.35 0.93
N TYR A 300 14.33 0.05 -0.12
CA TYR A 300 13.70 0.73 -1.27
C TYR A 300 12.64 -0.13 -1.95
N ARG A 301 12.90 -1.44 -2.15
CA ARG A 301 11.93 -2.37 -2.75
C ARG A 301 10.67 -2.49 -1.89
N GLN A 302 10.81 -2.59 -0.58
CA GLN A 302 9.69 -2.60 0.37
C GLN A 302 8.82 -1.35 0.20
N VAL A 303 9.43 -0.17 0.21
CA VAL A 303 8.73 1.10 0.00
C VAL A 303 8.04 1.14 -1.36
N GLY A 304 8.78 0.83 -2.43
CA GLY A 304 8.27 0.95 -3.81
C GLY A 304 7.14 -0.01 -4.14
N ASN A 305 7.07 -1.17 -3.48
CA ASN A 305 6.00 -2.15 -3.68
C ASN A 305 4.78 -1.93 -2.78
N ALA A 306 4.90 -1.12 -1.74
CA ALA A 306 3.82 -0.93 -0.76
C ALA A 306 2.53 -0.39 -1.38
N PHE A 307 1.40 -0.88 -0.90
CA PHE A 307 0.12 -0.17 -1.03
C PHE A 307 0.14 1.04 -0.09
N PRO A 308 -0.10 2.26 -0.58
CA PRO A 308 0.08 3.46 0.22
C PRO A 308 -0.84 3.51 1.44
N PRO A 309 -0.33 3.79 2.66
CA PRO A 309 -1.13 3.86 3.87
C PRO A 309 -2.36 4.78 3.78
N PRO A 310 -2.30 5.99 3.22
CA PRO A 310 -3.49 6.84 3.10
C PRO A 310 -4.59 6.26 2.21
N VAL A 311 -4.23 5.54 1.15
CA VAL A 311 -5.22 4.87 0.28
C VAL A 311 -5.85 3.70 1.01
N ALA A 312 -5.03 2.89 1.69
CA ALA A 312 -5.49 1.77 2.50
C ALA A 312 -6.40 2.24 3.64
N ALA A 313 -6.07 3.36 4.29
CA ALA A 313 -6.90 3.98 5.34
C ALA A 313 -8.26 4.43 4.79
N ALA A 314 -8.30 5.07 3.63
CA ALA A 314 -9.53 5.53 3.00
C ALA A 314 -10.46 4.35 2.66
N VAL A 315 -9.93 3.30 2.00
CA VAL A 315 -10.70 2.09 1.64
C VAL A 315 -11.09 1.32 2.90
N GLY A 316 -10.16 1.09 3.83
CA GLY A 316 -10.41 0.44 5.11
C GLY A 316 -11.48 1.14 5.92
N GLY A 317 -11.46 2.47 5.99
CA GLY A 317 -12.50 3.26 6.65
C GLY A 317 -13.89 3.08 6.02
N SER A 318 -13.95 2.93 4.70
CA SER A 318 -15.23 2.62 4.02
C SER A 318 -15.73 1.21 4.36
N ILE A 319 -14.82 0.23 4.42
CA ILE A 319 -15.16 -1.14 4.85
C ILE A 319 -15.59 -1.14 6.32
N ALA A 320 -14.85 -0.49 7.23
CA ALA A 320 -15.18 -0.43 8.65
C ALA A 320 -16.58 0.16 8.88
N ARG A 321 -16.92 1.25 8.19
CA ARG A 321 -18.27 1.84 8.26
C ARG A 321 -19.35 0.89 7.77
N ALA A 322 -19.10 0.11 6.72
CA ALA A 322 -20.07 -0.87 6.23
C ALA A 322 -20.29 -2.00 7.23
N LEU A 323 -19.24 -2.44 7.93
CA LEU A 323 -19.30 -3.53 8.90
C LEU A 323 -19.89 -3.14 10.26
N THR A 324 -20.00 -1.85 10.57
CA THR A 324 -20.49 -1.32 11.87
C THR A 324 -21.89 -0.71 11.79
N ARG A 325 -22.49 -0.65 10.62
CA ARG A 325 -23.88 -0.27 10.38
C ARG A 325 -24.77 -1.51 10.28
#